data_40c34809896942129b158ef633ab0b52
#
_entry.id   40c34809896942129b158ef633ab0b52
#
_cell.length_a   1.000
_cell.length_b   1.000
_cell.length_c   1.000
_cell.angle_alpha   90.00
_cell.angle_beta   90.00
_cell.angle_gamma   90.00
#
_symmetry.space_group_name_H-M   'P 1'
#
loop_
_entity.id
_entity.type
_entity.pdbx_description
1 polymer ?
#
loop_
_entity_poly.entity_id
_entity_poly.type
_entity_poly.pdbx_seq_one_letter_code
_entity_poly.pdbx_strand_id
1 'polypeptide(L)'
;HAPHGKRGLFTAFIQTTATIGLFLSILVILGTRTLVGEEEFQAWGWRIPFLISVILLGISVWIRMSMSESPAFAKMKAEGKTSKAPLSEAFLKPKNARIALLALIGLTMGQAVVWYTGQFYALFFLTKTLKIDEPTANVLIALALLLATPFFIIFGALSDRIGRKWIILGGCMIAALTYFPIFKAITHYGNP
;
A
#
# COMPACT_ATOMS: atom_id res chain seq x y z
N HIS A 1 11.22 -10.01 13.86
CA HIS A 1 10.15 -10.29 14.83
C HIS A 1 9.82 -9.02 15.60
N ALA A 2 8.58 -8.55 15.51
CA ALA A 2 8.15 -7.40 16.31
C ALA A 2 8.01 -7.81 17.78
N PRO A 3 8.54 -7.01 18.73
CA PRO A 3 8.36 -7.24 20.16
C PRO A 3 6.86 -7.27 20.53
N HIS A 4 6.53 -7.97 21.63
CA HIS A 4 5.18 -7.94 22.17
C HIS A 4 4.74 -6.49 22.45
N GLY A 5 3.52 -6.12 22.06
CA GLY A 5 2.97 -4.78 22.25
C GLY A 5 3.45 -3.70 21.28
N LYS A 6 4.31 -4.02 20.29
CA LYS A 6 4.79 -3.07 19.25
C LYS A 6 4.56 -3.58 17.82
N ARG A 7 3.68 -4.55 17.66
CA ARG A 7 3.43 -5.16 16.33
C ARG A 7 2.81 -4.17 15.34
N GLY A 8 1.94 -3.28 15.78
CA GLY A 8 1.33 -2.26 14.95
C GLY A 8 2.36 -1.25 14.45
N LEU A 9 3.24 -0.77 15.34
CA LEU A 9 4.35 0.11 14.98
C LEU A 9 5.26 -0.53 13.93
N PHE A 10 5.73 -1.77 14.16
CA PHE A 10 6.66 -2.44 13.25
C PHE A 10 6.01 -2.79 11.90
N THR A 11 4.73 -3.16 11.88
CA THR A 11 4.00 -3.41 10.62
C THR A 11 3.71 -2.13 9.84
N ALA A 12 3.64 -0.97 10.49
CA ALA A 12 3.47 0.32 9.83
C ALA A 12 4.66 0.69 8.91
N PHE A 13 5.87 0.23 9.24
CA PHE A 13 7.03 0.41 8.36
C PHE A 13 6.89 -0.28 7.01
N ILE A 14 6.07 -1.33 6.89
CA ILE A 14 5.77 -1.97 5.59
C ILE A 14 5.11 -0.95 4.66
N GLN A 15 4.16 -0.17 5.18
CA GLN A 15 3.48 0.85 4.39
C GLN A 15 4.41 2.02 4.05
N THR A 16 5.28 2.41 4.97
CA THR A 16 6.31 3.43 4.74
C THR A 16 7.26 3.01 3.62
N THR A 17 7.70 1.74 3.59
CA THR A 17 8.57 1.24 2.51
C THR A 17 7.85 1.21 1.16
N ALA A 18 6.54 0.92 1.13
CA ALA A 18 5.74 1.01 -0.10
C ALA A 18 5.69 2.44 -0.66
N THR A 19 5.53 3.44 0.20
CA THR A 19 5.57 4.86 -0.20
C THR A 19 6.94 5.27 -0.72
N ILE A 20 8.02 4.87 -0.04
CA ILE A 20 9.40 5.10 -0.53
C ILE A 20 9.61 4.45 -1.90
N GLY A 21 9.12 3.22 -2.09
CA GLY A 21 9.18 2.53 -3.38
C GLY A 21 8.46 3.28 -4.50
N LEU A 22 7.30 3.89 -4.20
CA LEU A 22 6.58 4.73 -5.14
C LEU A 22 7.41 5.97 -5.54
N PHE A 23 8.02 6.68 -4.58
CA PHE A 23 8.89 7.81 -4.88
C PHE A 23 10.09 7.41 -5.73
N LEU A 24 10.76 6.32 -5.39
CA LEU A 24 11.88 5.80 -6.19
C LEU A 24 11.44 5.45 -7.61
N SER A 25 10.25 4.86 -7.79
CA SER A 25 9.69 4.58 -9.10
C SER A 25 9.47 5.85 -9.91
N ILE A 26 8.89 6.89 -9.31
CA ILE A 26 8.69 8.20 -9.95
C ILE A 26 10.05 8.81 -10.36
N LEU A 27 11.04 8.77 -9.48
CA LEU A 27 12.39 9.30 -9.76
C LEU A 27 13.05 8.56 -10.93
N VAL A 28 12.93 7.23 -10.98
CA VAL A 28 13.47 6.43 -12.09
C VAL A 28 12.77 6.77 -13.41
N ILE A 29 11.45 6.91 -13.39
CA ILE A 29 10.66 7.30 -14.59
C ILE A 29 11.06 8.70 -15.07
N LEU A 30 11.07 9.68 -14.16
CA LEU A 30 11.46 11.06 -14.50
C LEU A 30 12.91 11.14 -14.96
N GLY A 31 13.83 10.46 -14.27
CA GLY A 31 15.23 10.37 -14.68
C GLY A 31 15.40 9.75 -16.06
N THR A 32 14.67 8.71 -16.36
CA THR A 32 14.70 8.08 -17.70
C THR A 32 14.14 9.02 -18.76
N ARG A 33 13.03 9.70 -18.51
CA ARG A 33 12.45 10.69 -19.44
C ARG A 33 13.40 11.84 -19.74
N THR A 34 14.09 12.37 -18.71
CA THR A 34 15.04 13.47 -18.90
C THR A 34 16.30 13.05 -19.63
N LEU A 35 16.78 11.83 -19.44
CA LEU A 35 17.99 11.32 -20.10
C LEU A 35 17.77 10.90 -21.55
N VAL A 36 16.64 10.27 -21.84
CA VAL A 36 16.34 9.69 -23.15
C VAL A 36 15.56 10.68 -24.03
N GLY A 37 14.83 11.61 -23.44
CA GLY A 37 13.89 12.50 -24.13
C GLY A 37 12.50 11.93 -24.21
N GLU A 38 11.48 12.80 -24.30
CA GLU A 38 10.07 12.41 -24.23
C GLU A 38 9.64 11.52 -25.41
N GLU A 39 10.07 11.85 -26.63
CA GLU A 39 9.72 11.09 -27.84
C GLU A 39 10.31 9.68 -27.81
N GLU A 40 11.59 9.56 -27.50
CA GLU A 40 12.27 8.27 -27.35
C GLU A 40 11.76 7.47 -26.15
N PHE A 41 11.37 8.15 -25.04
CA PHE A 41 10.75 7.50 -23.90
C PHE A 41 9.43 6.83 -24.30
N GLN A 42 8.57 7.51 -25.05
CA GLN A 42 7.30 6.96 -25.52
C GLN A 42 7.51 5.82 -26.53
N ALA A 43 8.50 5.91 -27.39
CA ALA A 43 8.79 4.89 -28.38
C ALA A 43 9.32 3.58 -27.77
N TRP A 44 10.34 3.67 -26.92
CA TRP A 44 10.99 2.48 -26.35
C TRP A 44 11.50 2.64 -24.92
N GLY A 45 11.84 3.87 -24.49
CA GLY A 45 12.54 4.16 -23.24
C GLY A 45 11.74 3.78 -21.98
N TRP A 46 10.42 3.65 -22.06
CA TRP A 46 9.56 3.17 -20.98
C TRP A 46 9.95 1.76 -20.49
N ARG A 47 10.67 0.98 -21.30
CA ARG A 47 11.17 -0.35 -20.91
C ARG A 47 12.30 -0.29 -19.90
N ILE A 48 13.07 0.82 -19.85
CA ILE A 48 14.22 0.97 -18.96
C ILE A 48 13.84 0.83 -17.49
N PRO A 49 12.80 1.52 -16.96
CA PRO A 49 12.32 1.33 -15.59
C PRO A 49 11.96 -0.13 -15.26
N PHE A 50 11.37 -0.85 -16.22
CA PHE A 50 11.06 -2.28 -16.04
C PHE A 50 12.31 -3.15 -16.00
N LEU A 51 13.31 -2.88 -16.81
CA LEU A 51 14.60 -3.59 -16.77
C LEU A 51 15.33 -3.37 -15.44
N ILE A 52 15.29 -2.15 -14.91
CA ILE A 52 15.83 -1.84 -13.57
C ILE A 52 15.08 -2.66 -12.50
N SER A 53 13.77 -2.83 -12.65
CA SER A 53 12.98 -3.62 -11.70
C SER A 53 13.37 -5.10 -11.66
N VAL A 54 13.90 -5.65 -12.76
CA VAL A 54 14.42 -7.03 -12.80
C VAL A 54 15.62 -7.18 -11.87
N ILE A 55 16.51 -6.18 -11.82
CA ILE A 55 17.67 -6.17 -10.90
C ILE A 55 17.17 -6.17 -9.45
N LEU A 56 16.19 -5.29 -9.12
CA LEU A 56 15.58 -5.24 -7.80
C LEU A 56 14.89 -6.55 -7.43
N LEU A 57 14.24 -7.21 -8.39
CA LEU A 57 13.65 -8.54 -8.21
C LEU A 57 14.74 -9.56 -7.86
N GLY A 58 15.86 -9.57 -8.57
CA GLY A 58 16.99 -10.43 -8.28
C GLY A 58 17.52 -10.26 -6.86
N ILE A 59 17.70 -9.01 -6.42
CA ILE A 59 18.10 -8.67 -5.05
C ILE A 59 17.04 -9.17 -4.04
N SER A 60 15.75 -8.97 -4.31
CA SER A 60 14.65 -9.42 -3.44
C SER A 60 14.63 -10.95 -3.31
N VAL A 61 14.82 -11.67 -4.40
CA VAL A 61 14.91 -13.15 -4.40
C VAL A 61 16.13 -13.60 -3.60
N TRP A 62 17.28 -12.98 -3.81
CA TRP A 62 18.51 -13.31 -3.08
C TRP A 62 18.33 -13.10 -1.56
N ILE A 63 17.75 -11.96 -1.13
CA ILE A 63 17.44 -11.71 0.27
C ILE A 63 16.50 -12.78 0.84
N ARG A 64 15.43 -13.13 0.10
CA ARG A 64 14.48 -14.16 0.54
C ARG A 64 15.12 -15.54 0.69
N MET A 65 16.02 -15.91 -0.20
CA MET A 65 16.75 -17.16 -0.11
C MET A 65 17.74 -17.19 1.06
N SER A 66 18.26 -16.03 1.45
CA SER A 66 19.20 -15.89 2.59
C SER A 66 18.48 -15.83 3.95
N MET A 67 17.17 -15.59 3.97
CA MET A 67 16.41 -15.49 5.22
C MET A 67 16.09 -16.85 5.78
N SER A 68 16.39 -17.07 7.08
CA SER A 68 15.92 -18.23 7.83
C SER A 68 14.42 -18.17 8.09
N GLU A 69 13.78 -19.34 8.21
CA GLU A 69 12.39 -19.46 8.62
C GLU A 69 12.14 -18.78 9.97
N SER A 70 10.92 -18.24 10.15
CA SER A 70 10.59 -17.63 11.46
C SER A 70 10.63 -18.66 12.58
N PRO A 71 11.15 -18.32 13.79
CA PRO A 71 11.18 -19.26 14.90
C PRO A 71 9.82 -19.86 15.25
N ALA A 72 8.72 -19.10 15.06
CA ALA A 72 7.37 -19.60 15.27
C ALA A 72 7.00 -20.68 14.23
N PHE A 73 7.37 -20.50 12.97
CA PHE A 73 7.11 -21.49 11.93
C PHE A 73 8.00 -22.71 12.09
N ALA A 74 9.30 -22.52 12.42
CA ALA A 74 10.22 -23.62 12.71
C ALA A 74 9.70 -24.49 13.88
N LYS A 75 9.16 -23.86 14.93
CA LYS A 75 8.54 -24.57 16.06
C LYS A 75 7.30 -25.34 15.62
N MET A 76 6.39 -24.73 14.84
CA MET A 76 5.22 -25.43 14.29
C MET A 76 5.59 -26.62 13.42
N LYS A 77 6.66 -26.49 12.63
CA LYS A 77 7.17 -27.56 11.77
C LYS A 77 7.75 -28.70 12.59
N ALA A 78 8.52 -28.39 13.63
CA ALA A 78 9.07 -29.38 14.57
C ALA A 78 7.97 -30.13 15.35
N GLU A 79 6.86 -29.44 15.68
CA GLU A 79 5.71 -30.02 16.36
C GLU A 79 4.75 -30.80 15.42
N GLY A 80 5.06 -30.87 14.11
CA GLY A 80 4.20 -31.54 13.12
C GLY A 80 2.84 -30.85 12.89
N LYS A 81 2.66 -29.59 13.33
CA LYS A 81 1.41 -28.83 13.24
C LYS A 81 1.27 -28.04 11.92
N THR A 82 2.08 -28.33 10.93
CA THR A 82 1.96 -27.71 9.60
C THR A 82 0.86 -28.39 8.80
N SER A 83 0.03 -27.58 8.14
CA SER A 83 -1.00 -28.11 7.25
C SER A 83 -0.38 -28.69 5.98
N LYS A 84 -0.86 -29.86 5.55
CA LYS A 84 -0.48 -30.47 4.27
C LYS A 84 -1.21 -29.85 3.08
N ALA A 85 -2.35 -29.19 3.32
CA ALA A 85 -3.17 -28.55 2.28
C ALA A 85 -3.75 -27.21 2.81
N PRO A 86 -2.89 -26.17 2.97
CA PRO A 86 -3.29 -24.93 3.65
C PRO A 86 -4.44 -24.19 2.94
N LEU A 87 -4.48 -24.19 1.62
CA LEU A 87 -5.57 -23.57 0.86
C LEU A 87 -6.91 -24.28 1.07
N SER A 88 -6.92 -25.62 0.98
CA SER A 88 -8.13 -26.41 1.23
C SER A 88 -8.60 -26.24 2.67
N GLU A 89 -7.69 -26.21 3.63
CA GLU A 89 -8.05 -25.99 5.03
C GLU A 89 -8.58 -24.58 5.31
N ALA A 90 -8.04 -23.56 4.64
CA ALA A 90 -8.48 -22.18 4.82
C ALA A 90 -9.86 -21.91 4.21
N PHE A 91 -10.13 -22.45 3.00
CA PHE A 91 -11.31 -22.06 2.23
C PHE A 91 -12.40 -23.14 2.14
N LEU A 92 -12.07 -24.44 2.23
CA LEU A 92 -13.05 -25.50 2.13
C LEU A 92 -13.61 -25.95 3.50
N LYS A 93 -12.90 -25.69 4.61
CA LYS A 93 -13.46 -25.96 5.94
C LYS A 93 -14.43 -24.81 6.32
N PRO A 94 -15.76 -25.08 6.55
CA PRO A 94 -16.76 -24.03 6.74
C PRO A 94 -16.41 -23.02 7.85
N LYS A 95 -15.84 -23.49 8.95
CA LYS A 95 -15.42 -22.64 10.06
C LYS A 95 -14.32 -21.65 9.65
N ASN A 96 -13.31 -22.13 8.94
CA ASN A 96 -12.19 -21.30 8.51
C ASN A 96 -12.61 -20.35 7.37
N ALA A 97 -13.41 -20.85 6.42
CA ALA A 97 -13.98 -20.06 5.33
C ALA A 97 -14.82 -18.89 5.85
N ARG A 98 -15.67 -19.14 6.88
CA ARG A 98 -16.44 -18.06 7.53
C ARG A 98 -15.55 -17.01 8.18
N ILE A 99 -14.48 -17.41 8.87
CA ILE A 99 -13.53 -16.49 9.49
C ILE A 99 -12.79 -15.66 8.40
N ALA A 100 -12.34 -16.35 7.34
CA ALA A 100 -11.67 -15.69 6.21
C ALA A 100 -12.60 -14.67 5.52
N LEU A 101 -13.87 -15.02 5.29
CA LEU A 101 -14.87 -14.14 4.69
C LEU A 101 -15.18 -12.94 5.59
N LEU A 102 -15.36 -13.16 6.90
CA LEU A 102 -15.58 -12.07 7.85
C LEU A 102 -14.37 -11.13 7.94
N ALA A 103 -13.14 -11.66 7.87
CA ALA A 103 -11.93 -10.85 7.85
C ALA A 103 -11.81 -10.06 6.54
N LEU A 104 -12.14 -10.67 5.40
CA LEU A 104 -12.13 -10.01 4.09
C LEU A 104 -13.12 -8.84 4.05
N ILE A 105 -14.36 -9.09 4.42
CA ILE A 105 -15.43 -8.07 4.39
C ILE A 105 -15.23 -7.03 5.50
N GLY A 106 -14.99 -7.48 6.73
CA GLY A 106 -14.99 -6.59 7.90
C GLY A 106 -13.69 -5.80 8.10
N LEU A 107 -12.55 -6.29 7.61
CA LEU A 107 -11.25 -5.63 7.81
C LEU A 107 -10.67 -5.08 6.51
N THR A 108 -10.75 -5.84 5.42
CA THR A 108 -9.99 -5.52 4.20
C THR A 108 -10.77 -4.61 3.26
N MET A 109 -12.06 -4.86 3.04
CA MET A 109 -12.85 -4.10 2.05
C MET A 109 -12.92 -2.61 2.36
N GLY A 110 -13.28 -2.24 3.60
CA GLY A 110 -13.40 -0.84 3.99
C GLY A 110 -12.08 -0.08 3.85
N GLN A 111 -11.00 -0.67 4.34
CA GLN A 111 -9.67 -0.10 4.27
C GLN A 111 -9.17 0.01 2.82
N ALA A 112 -9.43 -0.99 1.98
CA ALA A 112 -9.06 -0.97 0.58
C ALA A 112 -9.77 0.15 -0.18
N VAL A 113 -11.09 0.30 0.01
CA VAL A 113 -11.88 1.39 -0.61
C VAL A 113 -11.31 2.75 -0.22
N VAL A 114 -11.05 2.98 1.07
CA VAL A 114 -10.48 4.25 1.55
C VAL A 114 -9.11 4.52 0.91
N TRP A 115 -8.25 3.51 0.88
CA TRP A 115 -6.91 3.63 0.32
C TRP A 115 -6.93 3.96 -1.19
N TYR A 116 -7.67 3.18 -1.97
CA TYR A 116 -7.74 3.36 -3.42
C TYR A 116 -8.46 4.64 -3.82
N THR A 117 -9.47 5.07 -3.06
CA THR A 117 -10.15 6.36 -3.29
C THR A 117 -9.19 7.53 -3.02
N GLY A 118 -8.42 7.48 -1.95
CA GLY A 118 -7.48 8.55 -1.60
C GLY A 118 -6.30 8.70 -2.58
N GLN A 119 -5.94 7.65 -3.31
CA GLN A 119 -4.82 7.68 -4.24
C GLN A 119 -5.27 7.67 -5.70
N PHE A 120 -5.84 6.55 -6.15
CA PHE A 120 -6.12 6.36 -7.57
C PHE A 120 -7.35 7.12 -8.04
N TYR A 121 -8.43 7.09 -7.28
CA TYR A 121 -9.61 7.87 -7.66
C TYR A 121 -9.31 9.37 -7.60
N ALA A 122 -8.58 9.86 -6.61
CA ALA A 122 -8.16 11.25 -6.54
C ALA A 122 -7.30 11.63 -7.76
N LEU A 123 -6.34 10.79 -8.18
CA LEU A 123 -5.55 11.03 -9.37
C LEU A 123 -6.43 11.10 -10.64
N PHE A 124 -7.34 10.14 -10.82
CA PHE A 124 -8.30 10.18 -11.94
C PHE A 124 -9.21 11.40 -11.90
N PHE A 125 -9.65 11.80 -10.72
CA PHE A 125 -10.49 12.98 -10.54
C PHE A 125 -9.74 14.26 -10.95
N LEU A 126 -8.49 14.43 -10.52
CA LEU A 126 -7.66 15.56 -10.91
C LEU A 126 -7.42 15.61 -12.42
N THR A 127 -7.09 14.47 -13.05
CA THR A 127 -6.72 14.43 -14.48
C THR A 127 -7.92 14.40 -15.41
N LYS A 128 -8.99 13.67 -15.09
CA LYS A 128 -10.14 13.46 -15.99
C LYS A 128 -11.28 14.45 -15.75
N THR A 129 -11.53 14.83 -14.49
CA THR A 129 -12.63 15.75 -14.14
C THR A 129 -12.17 17.19 -14.14
N LEU A 130 -11.07 17.49 -13.45
CA LEU A 130 -10.52 18.85 -13.38
C LEU A 130 -9.55 19.18 -14.52
N LYS A 131 -9.20 18.19 -15.35
CA LYS A 131 -8.30 18.32 -16.51
C LYS A 131 -6.94 18.92 -16.17
N ILE A 132 -6.48 18.71 -14.94
CA ILE A 132 -5.13 19.07 -14.52
C ILE A 132 -4.16 18.14 -15.28
N ASP A 133 -3.05 18.70 -15.75
CA ASP A 133 -2.00 17.93 -16.43
C ASP A 133 -1.46 16.78 -15.58
N GLU A 134 -1.14 15.67 -16.21
CA GLU A 134 -0.70 14.46 -15.50
C GLU A 134 0.54 14.66 -14.61
N PRO A 135 1.59 15.39 -15.05
CA PRO A 135 2.74 15.67 -14.19
C PRO A 135 2.36 16.40 -12.90
N THR A 136 1.56 17.47 -12.99
CA THR A 136 1.10 18.24 -11.83
C THR A 136 0.23 17.39 -10.90
N ALA A 137 -0.71 16.62 -11.44
CA ALA A 137 -1.55 15.73 -10.65
C ALA A 137 -0.71 14.67 -9.90
N ASN A 138 0.29 14.08 -10.56
CA ASN A 138 1.20 13.11 -9.93
C ASN A 138 2.04 13.74 -8.81
N VAL A 139 2.53 14.97 -8.99
CA VAL A 139 3.27 15.71 -7.95
C VAL A 139 2.36 15.99 -6.75
N LEU A 140 1.12 16.41 -6.95
CA LEU A 140 0.16 16.65 -5.87
C LEU A 140 -0.11 15.39 -5.06
N ILE A 141 -0.36 14.26 -5.73
CA ILE A 141 -0.55 12.96 -5.05
C ILE A 141 0.73 12.53 -4.32
N ALA A 142 1.90 12.70 -4.91
CA ALA A 142 3.17 12.38 -4.27
C ALA A 142 3.39 13.22 -3.00
N LEU A 143 3.13 14.52 -3.05
CA LEU A 143 3.23 15.39 -1.88
C LEU A 143 2.21 15.00 -0.79
N ALA A 144 0.97 14.70 -1.16
CA ALA A 144 -0.03 14.21 -0.21
C ALA A 144 0.41 12.92 0.48
N LEU A 145 0.98 11.96 -0.26
CA LEU A 145 1.53 10.73 0.29
C LEU A 145 2.74 10.96 1.19
N LEU A 146 3.61 11.90 0.82
CA LEU A 146 4.76 12.27 1.66
C LEU A 146 4.30 12.82 3.01
N LEU A 147 3.32 13.72 3.00
CA LEU A 147 2.72 14.27 4.23
C LEU A 147 1.96 13.21 5.04
N ALA A 148 1.34 12.22 4.38
CA ALA A 148 0.64 11.13 5.03
C ALA A 148 1.56 10.07 5.65
N THR A 149 2.80 9.94 5.14
CA THR A 149 3.73 8.87 5.55
C THR A 149 4.00 8.81 7.06
N PRO A 150 4.26 9.93 7.78
CA PRO A 150 4.45 9.90 9.22
C PRO A 150 3.24 9.36 10.00
N PHE A 151 2.03 9.58 9.47
CA PHE A 151 0.80 9.13 10.13
C PHE A 151 0.67 7.59 10.13
N PHE A 152 1.28 6.87 9.17
CA PHE A 152 1.31 5.41 9.25
C PHE A 152 2.00 4.94 10.53
N ILE A 153 3.14 5.55 10.87
CA ILE A 153 3.90 5.21 12.07
C ILE A 153 3.14 5.62 13.33
N ILE A 154 2.55 6.83 13.33
CA ILE A 154 1.77 7.35 14.47
C ILE A 154 0.57 6.45 14.74
N PHE A 155 -0.27 6.18 13.75
CA PHE A 155 -1.44 5.33 13.91
C PHE A 155 -1.08 3.85 14.12
N GLY A 156 0.04 3.39 13.54
CA GLY A 156 0.60 2.07 13.83
C GLY A 156 0.94 1.90 15.31
N ALA A 157 1.66 2.86 15.89
CA ALA A 157 1.98 2.88 17.33
C ALA A 157 0.72 3.04 18.21
N LEU A 158 -0.22 3.90 17.79
CA LEU A 158 -1.47 4.12 18.50
C LEU A 158 -2.34 2.86 18.51
N SER A 159 -2.33 2.08 17.42
CA SER A 159 -3.08 0.83 17.31
C SER A 159 -2.61 -0.25 18.31
N ASP A 160 -1.37 -0.19 18.74
CA ASP A 160 -0.84 -1.10 19.77
C ASP A 160 -1.39 -0.77 21.18
N ARG A 161 -1.86 0.48 21.40
CA ARG A 161 -2.44 0.93 22.68
C ARG A 161 -3.96 0.82 22.73
N ILE A 162 -4.64 1.30 21.68
CA ILE A 162 -6.12 1.41 21.64
C ILE A 162 -6.75 0.16 21.02
N GLY A 163 -5.97 -0.60 20.26
CA GLY A 163 -6.45 -1.75 19.49
C GLY A 163 -6.71 -1.39 18.02
N ARG A 164 -6.41 -2.34 17.15
CA ARG A 164 -6.47 -2.16 15.68
C ARG A 164 -7.85 -1.90 15.16
N LYS A 165 -8.87 -2.56 15.75
CA LYS A 165 -10.28 -2.43 15.35
C LYS A 165 -10.75 -0.97 15.38
N TRP A 166 -10.46 -0.25 16.46
CA TRP A 166 -10.92 1.12 16.64
C TRP A 166 -10.22 2.10 15.70
N ILE A 167 -8.93 1.89 15.42
CA ILE A 167 -8.19 2.71 14.46
C ILE A 167 -8.75 2.53 13.05
N ILE A 168 -9.00 1.29 12.61
CA ILE A 168 -9.55 1.00 11.28
C ILE A 168 -10.96 1.57 11.14
N LEU A 169 -11.84 1.31 12.10
CA LEU A 169 -13.23 1.81 12.07
C LEU A 169 -13.28 3.34 12.10
N GLY A 170 -12.46 3.96 12.96
CA GLY A 170 -12.36 5.43 13.03
C GLY A 170 -11.88 6.03 11.72
N GLY A 171 -10.84 5.45 11.10
CA GLY A 171 -10.35 5.89 9.79
C GLY A 171 -11.38 5.75 8.68
N CYS A 172 -12.10 4.62 8.61
CA CYS A 172 -13.18 4.42 7.65
C CYS A 172 -14.33 5.40 7.86
N MET A 173 -14.69 5.67 9.12
CA MET A 173 -15.77 6.64 9.46
C MET A 173 -15.38 8.06 9.06
N ILE A 174 -14.16 8.49 9.39
CA ILE A 174 -13.65 9.80 8.98
C ILE A 174 -13.65 9.91 7.46
N ALA A 175 -13.17 8.92 6.74
CA ALA A 175 -13.15 8.92 5.27
C ALA A 175 -14.58 9.02 4.70
N ALA A 176 -15.54 8.25 5.22
CA ALA A 176 -16.94 8.30 4.77
C ALA A 176 -17.58 9.69 4.97
N LEU A 177 -17.23 10.38 6.04
CA LEU A 177 -17.75 11.73 6.35
C LEU A 177 -17.01 12.82 5.56
N THR A 178 -15.74 12.65 5.27
CA THR A 178 -14.90 13.74 4.74
C THR A 178 -14.67 13.66 3.23
N TYR A 179 -14.76 12.50 2.59
CA TYR A 179 -14.50 12.41 1.15
C TYR A 179 -15.42 13.28 0.31
N PHE A 180 -16.73 13.25 0.58
CA PHE A 180 -17.67 14.07 -0.17
C PHE A 180 -17.36 15.59 -0.07
N PRO A 181 -17.22 16.18 1.12
CA PRO A 181 -16.85 17.59 1.24
C PRO A 181 -15.45 17.91 0.69
N ILE A 182 -14.48 16.99 0.82
CA ILE A 182 -13.13 17.18 0.25
C ILE A 182 -13.18 17.26 -1.28
N PHE A 183 -13.83 16.30 -1.95
CA PHE A 183 -13.94 16.33 -3.41
C PHE A 183 -14.73 17.53 -3.92
N LYS A 184 -15.78 17.97 -3.18
CA LYS A 184 -16.49 19.21 -3.48
C LYS A 184 -15.59 20.45 -3.34
N ALA A 185 -14.78 20.51 -2.31
CA ALA A 185 -13.81 21.59 -2.13
C ALA A 185 -12.74 21.60 -3.24
N ILE A 186 -12.18 20.44 -3.59
CA ILE A 186 -11.22 20.31 -4.69
C ILE A 186 -11.85 20.81 -6.01
N THR A 187 -13.13 20.49 -6.28
CA THR A 187 -13.82 21.00 -7.45
C THR A 187 -13.98 22.50 -7.44
N HIS A 188 -14.30 23.08 -6.27
CA HIS A 188 -14.52 24.52 -6.14
C HIS A 188 -13.23 25.33 -6.32
N TYR A 189 -12.11 24.85 -5.74
CA TYR A 189 -10.83 25.56 -5.78
C TYR A 189 -9.94 25.14 -6.96
N GLY A 190 -10.18 23.99 -7.56
CA GLY A 190 -9.40 23.43 -8.68
C GLY A 190 -10.00 23.74 -10.06
N ASN A 191 -11.15 24.38 -10.11
CA ASN A 191 -11.75 24.83 -11.37
C ASN A 191 -11.39 26.30 -11.56
N PRO A 192 -10.51 26.66 -12.52
CA PRO A 192 -10.10 28.05 -12.77
C PRO A 192 -11.22 28.92 -13.30
#